data_a8662f52d196cef0031564360039d577
#
_entry.id   a8662f52d196cef0031564360039d577
#
_cell.length_a   1.000
_cell.length_b   1.000
_cell.length_c   1.000
_cell.angle_alpha   90.00
_cell.angle_beta   90.00
_cell.angle_gamma   90.00
#
_symmetry.space_group_name_H-M   'P 1'
#
loop_
_entity.id
_entity.type
_entity.pdbx_description
1 polymer ?
#
loop_
_entity_poly.entity_id
_entity_poly.type
_entity_poly.pdbx_seq_one_letter_code
_entity_poly.pdbx_strand_id
1 'polypeptide(L)'
;MTIEKLAPSRRIFLAAALAFSLPLAAPAKAEKTETKVPLVELLAPQALPDVVEGKADAPVLIVEYASMTCSHCAAFHHDVYPTLKKDYIDTGKVRFILREFPLDERAAAAFMLARSLGDKRDAAIDFLFAQQRNWAFTETPFESLANAVKQLGIGQAKFEETLKDEKLQRAIYAVAEQGQKFGVNATPTFFINGVKFDGRMDVAGLPKIIEDAEKGAK
;
A
#
# COMPACT_ATOMS: atom_id res chain seq x y z
N MET A 1 5.34 -96.47 38.84
CA MET A 1 5.31 -95.03 39.06
C MET A 1 5.46 -94.34 37.70
N THR A 2 4.32 -94.12 37.08
CA THR A 2 4.26 -93.67 35.68
C THR A 2 3.75 -92.26 35.67
N ILE A 3 4.57 -91.34 35.17
CA ILE A 3 4.22 -89.91 35.06
C ILE A 3 3.68 -89.65 33.64
N GLU A 4 2.42 -89.38 33.59
CA GLU A 4 1.71 -89.05 32.33
C GLU A 4 1.96 -87.59 31.96
N LYS A 5 2.46 -87.37 30.74
CA LYS A 5 2.72 -86.00 30.18
C LYS A 5 1.45 -85.48 29.53
N LEU A 6 0.88 -84.45 30.14
CA LEU A 6 -0.16 -83.62 29.43
C LEU A 6 0.47 -82.70 28.49
N ALA A 7 0.01 -82.71 27.20
CA ALA A 7 0.36 -81.78 26.16
C ALA A 7 -0.51 -80.50 26.25
N PRO A 8 0.06 -79.28 26.03
CA PRO A 8 -0.76 -78.10 26.03
C PRO A 8 -1.43 -77.84 24.66
N SER A 9 -2.70 -77.62 24.71
CA SER A 9 -3.57 -77.20 23.58
C SER A 9 -3.18 -75.82 23.01
N ARG A 10 -2.84 -75.78 21.73
CA ARG A 10 -2.63 -74.53 20.94
C ARG A 10 -3.97 -73.88 20.67
N ARG A 11 -4.30 -72.82 21.38
CA ARG A 11 -5.38 -71.90 21.03
C ARG A 11 -4.83 -70.90 20.05
N ILE A 12 -5.28 -70.95 18.81
CA ILE A 12 -5.01 -69.96 17.75
C ILE A 12 -5.89 -68.75 18.00
N PHE A 13 -5.28 -67.63 18.42
CA PHE A 13 -5.97 -66.35 18.45
C PHE A 13 -5.88 -65.72 17.05
N LEU A 14 -7.01 -65.68 16.35
CA LEU A 14 -7.15 -64.81 15.16
C LEU A 14 -7.23 -63.35 15.63
N ALA A 15 -6.17 -62.60 15.48
CA ALA A 15 -6.20 -61.17 15.63
C ALA A 15 -6.73 -60.53 14.37
N ALA A 16 -7.97 -60.06 14.37
CA ALA A 16 -8.54 -59.25 13.28
C ALA A 16 -7.92 -57.85 13.36
N ALA A 17 -6.99 -57.53 12.46
CA ALA A 17 -6.46 -56.18 12.31
C ALA A 17 -7.49 -55.32 11.60
N LEU A 18 -8.23 -54.48 12.33
CA LEU A 18 -9.02 -53.40 11.76
C LEU A 18 -8.06 -52.32 11.26
N ALA A 19 -7.86 -52.25 9.95
CA ALA A 19 -7.16 -51.15 9.26
C ALA A 19 -8.03 -49.87 9.34
N PHE A 20 -7.71 -49.00 10.28
CA PHE A 20 -8.31 -47.67 10.38
C PHE A 20 -7.66 -46.78 9.32
N SER A 21 -8.29 -46.66 8.14
CA SER A 21 -7.87 -45.70 7.11
C SER A 21 -8.26 -44.30 7.55
N LEU A 22 -7.30 -43.55 8.12
CA LEU A 22 -7.47 -42.10 8.29
C LEU A 22 -7.54 -41.43 6.92
N PRO A 23 -8.58 -40.63 6.64
CA PRO A 23 -8.56 -39.81 5.44
C PRO A 23 -7.43 -38.77 5.56
N LEU A 24 -6.52 -38.81 4.60
CA LEU A 24 -5.47 -37.79 4.44
C LEU A 24 -6.18 -36.49 4.06
N ALA A 25 -6.41 -35.60 5.03
CA ALA A 25 -6.95 -34.27 4.79
C ALA A 25 -5.94 -33.50 3.90
N ALA A 26 -6.31 -33.23 2.65
CA ALA A 26 -5.54 -32.36 1.79
C ALA A 26 -5.41 -30.97 2.47
N PRO A 27 -4.23 -30.31 2.41
CA PRO A 27 -4.07 -29.00 2.97
C PRO A 27 -5.06 -28.05 2.30
N ALA A 28 -5.99 -27.49 3.07
CA ALA A 28 -6.89 -26.43 2.61
C ALA A 28 -6.01 -25.28 2.14
N LYS A 29 -6.09 -24.94 0.83
CA LYS A 29 -5.46 -23.77 0.25
C LYS A 29 -6.07 -22.58 1.00
N ALA A 30 -5.27 -21.88 1.80
CA ALA A 30 -5.71 -20.67 2.48
C ALA A 30 -6.14 -19.66 1.39
N GLU A 31 -7.43 -19.43 1.30
CA GLU A 31 -8.01 -18.41 0.42
C GLU A 31 -7.56 -17.07 0.98
N LYS A 32 -6.69 -16.36 0.24
CA LYS A 32 -6.28 -15.01 0.61
C LYS A 32 -7.53 -14.14 0.59
N THR A 33 -7.99 -13.72 1.74
CA THR A 33 -9.12 -12.80 1.85
C THR A 33 -8.67 -11.44 1.32
N GLU A 34 -9.11 -11.08 0.11
CA GLU A 34 -8.82 -9.77 -0.47
C GLU A 34 -9.50 -8.69 0.37
N THR A 35 -8.72 -7.71 0.84
CA THR A 35 -9.28 -6.54 1.51
C THR A 35 -9.94 -5.65 0.46
N LYS A 36 -11.25 -5.53 0.51
CA LYS A 36 -12.04 -4.69 -0.41
C LYS A 36 -12.74 -3.58 0.36
N VAL A 37 -12.49 -2.34 -0.05
CA VAL A 37 -13.18 -1.14 0.43
C VAL A 37 -14.18 -0.70 -0.63
N PRO A 38 -15.47 -0.54 -0.31
CA PRO A 38 -16.45 -0.02 -1.26
C PRO A 38 -15.99 1.34 -1.82
N LEU A 39 -16.17 1.56 -3.13
CA LEU A 39 -15.72 2.81 -3.76
C LEU A 39 -16.37 4.05 -3.15
N VAL A 40 -17.64 3.94 -2.72
CA VAL A 40 -18.34 5.03 -2.04
C VAL A 40 -17.67 5.40 -0.71
N GLU A 41 -17.08 4.45 -0.01
CA GLU A 41 -16.35 4.70 1.23
C GLU A 41 -14.92 5.18 0.94
N LEU A 42 -14.23 4.52 -0.02
CA LEU A 42 -12.88 4.90 -0.40
C LEU A 42 -12.82 6.34 -0.94
N LEU A 43 -13.82 6.77 -1.70
CA LEU A 43 -13.93 8.12 -2.29
C LEU A 43 -14.74 9.11 -1.42
N ALA A 44 -15.16 8.71 -0.22
CA ALA A 44 -15.81 9.64 0.70
C ALA A 44 -14.85 10.81 1.03
N PRO A 45 -15.41 12.02 1.29
CA PRO A 45 -14.58 13.18 1.62
C PRO A 45 -13.59 12.89 2.74
N GLN A 46 -12.33 13.21 2.51
CA GLN A 46 -11.25 13.07 3.46
C GLN A 46 -11.06 14.36 4.27
N ALA A 47 -10.24 14.30 5.33
CA ALA A 47 -9.85 15.49 6.09
C ALA A 47 -9.11 16.54 5.23
N LEU A 48 -8.46 16.08 4.16
CA LEU A 48 -7.93 16.91 3.07
C LEU A 48 -8.58 16.47 1.77
N PRO A 49 -8.87 17.40 0.84
CA PRO A 49 -9.40 17.05 -0.46
C PRO A 49 -8.40 16.17 -1.22
N ASP A 50 -8.92 15.13 -1.88
CA ASP A 50 -8.12 14.34 -2.81
C ASP A 50 -7.67 15.24 -4.00
N VAL A 51 -6.42 15.10 -4.39
CA VAL A 51 -5.93 15.62 -5.67
C VAL A 51 -5.96 14.47 -6.65
N VAL A 52 -6.78 14.62 -7.68
CA VAL A 52 -7.04 13.55 -8.64
C VAL A 52 -6.29 13.86 -9.93
N GLU A 53 -5.45 12.93 -10.37
CA GLU A 53 -4.82 12.97 -11.67
C GLU A 53 -5.57 12.07 -12.66
N GLY A 54 -5.65 12.50 -13.91
CA GLY A 54 -6.37 11.81 -14.98
C GLY A 54 -7.82 12.24 -15.11
N LYS A 55 -8.57 11.53 -15.95
CA LYS A 55 -9.96 11.86 -16.23
C LYS A 55 -10.88 11.32 -15.12
N ALA A 56 -11.91 12.10 -14.77
CA ALA A 56 -12.86 11.74 -13.72
C ALA A 56 -13.65 10.45 -14.05
N ASP A 57 -13.87 10.17 -15.34
CA ASP A 57 -14.58 9.01 -15.86
C ASP A 57 -13.66 7.85 -16.26
N ALA A 58 -12.37 7.90 -15.92
CA ALA A 58 -11.44 6.82 -16.17
C ALA A 58 -11.93 5.50 -15.54
N PRO A 59 -11.87 4.37 -16.29
CA PRO A 59 -12.45 3.09 -15.84
C PRO A 59 -11.67 2.48 -14.66
N VAL A 60 -10.40 2.84 -14.49
CA VAL A 60 -9.57 2.32 -13.41
C VAL A 60 -9.22 3.43 -12.43
N LEU A 61 -9.54 3.22 -11.16
CA LEU A 61 -9.11 4.06 -10.04
C LEU A 61 -7.92 3.40 -9.35
N ILE A 62 -6.84 4.14 -9.16
CA ILE A 62 -5.72 3.76 -8.30
C ILE A 62 -5.59 4.79 -7.18
N VAL A 63 -5.67 4.33 -5.92
CA VAL A 63 -5.38 5.14 -4.74
C VAL A 63 -4.11 4.61 -4.10
N GLU A 64 -3.07 5.43 -4.02
CA GLU A 64 -1.83 5.14 -3.31
C GLU A 64 -1.85 5.81 -1.93
N TYR A 65 -1.59 5.05 -0.88
CA TYR A 65 -1.19 5.59 0.42
C TYR A 65 0.32 5.54 0.52
N ALA A 66 0.95 6.71 0.58
CA ALA A 66 2.40 6.89 0.49
C ALA A 66 2.97 7.64 1.69
N SER A 67 4.26 7.43 1.95
CA SER A 67 5.04 8.23 2.89
C SER A 67 6.27 8.83 2.21
N MET A 68 6.50 10.11 2.48
CA MET A 68 7.63 10.85 1.90
C MET A 68 9.00 10.35 2.38
N THR A 69 9.06 9.57 3.47
CA THR A 69 10.28 8.91 3.96
C THR A 69 10.36 7.41 3.62
N CYS A 70 9.37 6.87 2.87
CA CYS A 70 9.39 5.49 2.42
C CYS A 70 10.22 5.33 1.13
N SER A 71 11.30 4.54 1.18
CA SER A 71 12.14 4.28 0.02
C SER A 71 11.43 3.52 -1.10
N HIS A 72 10.47 2.65 -0.76
CA HIS A 72 9.66 1.94 -1.76
C HIS A 72 8.67 2.86 -2.48
N CYS A 73 8.14 3.88 -1.79
CA CYS A 73 7.34 4.92 -2.43
C CYS A 73 8.19 5.74 -3.41
N ALA A 74 9.39 6.16 -2.99
CA ALA A 74 10.32 6.86 -3.88
C ALA A 74 10.71 6.02 -5.11
N ALA A 75 10.97 4.71 -4.92
CA ALA A 75 11.24 3.80 -6.02
C ALA A 75 10.04 3.68 -6.99
N PHE A 76 8.82 3.57 -6.47
CA PHE A 76 7.62 3.56 -7.31
C PHE A 76 7.50 4.85 -8.13
N HIS A 77 7.65 6.02 -7.49
CA HIS A 77 7.56 7.32 -8.16
C HIS A 77 8.70 7.56 -9.15
N HIS A 78 9.87 6.96 -8.94
CA HIS A 78 11.00 7.05 -9.87
C HIS A 78 10.88 6.06 -11.05
N ASP A 79 10.54 4.80 -10.76
CA ASP A 79 10.70 3.71 -11.74
C ASP A 79 9.39 3.36 -12.47
N VAL A 80 8.22 3.55 -11.84
CA VAL A 80 6.94 3.03 -12.34
C VAL A 80 5.96 4.16 -12.68
N TYR A 81 5.83 5.13 -11.78
CA TYR A 81 4.86 6.21 -11.94
C TYR A 81 4.99 7.01 -13.24
N PRO A 82 6.20 7.31 -13.78
CA PRO A 82 6.31 8.00 -15.07
C PRO A 82 5.64 7.23 -16.23
N THR A 83 5.75 5.90 -16.24
CA THR A 83 5.07 5.05 -17.23
C THR A 83 3.57 4.99 -16.96
N LEU A 84 3.16 4.82 -15.69
CA LEU A 84 1.75 4.85 -15.30
C LEU A 84 1.10 6.17 -15.71
N LYS A 85 1.79 7.29 -15.46
CA LYS A 85 1.29 8.62 -15.82
C LYS A 85 1.13 8.77 -17.33
N LYS A 86 2.21 8.56 -18.08
CA LYS A 86 2.24 8.79 -19.52
C LYS A 86 1.26 7.88 -20.28
N ASP A 87 1.25 6.58 -19.98
CA ASP A 87 0.59 5.58 -20.82
C ASP A 87 -0.84 5.26 -20.36
N TYR A 88 -1.22 5.66 -19.12
CA TYR A 88 -2.52 5.32 -18.55
C TYR A 88 -3.28 6.52 -17.95
N ILE A 89 -2.62 7.40 -17.17
CA ILE A 89 -3.30 8.56 -16.56
C ILE A 89 -3.58 9.61 -17.62
N ASP A 90 -2.56 10.05 -18.35
CA ASP A 90 -2.67 11.09 -19.37
C ASP A 90 -3.54 10.64 -20.57
N THR A 91 -3.63 9.32 -20.81
CA THR A 91 -4.52 8.76 -21.84
C THR A 91 -5.96 8.58 -21.37
N GLY A 92 -6.24 8.76 -20.07
CA GLY A 92 -7.58 8.65 -19.49
C GLY A 92 -8.04 7.22 -19.19
N LYS A 93 -7.15 6.25 -19.13
CA LYS A 93 -7.45 4.89 -18.69
C LYS A 93 -7.45 4.76 -17.18
N VAL A 94 -6.64 5.55 -16.49
CA VAL A 94 -6.49 5.55 -15.04
C VAL A 94 -6.75 6.94 -14.49
N ARG A 95 -7.46 7.02 -13.37
CA ARG A 95 -7.40 8.16 -12.45
C ARG A 95 -6.61 7.73 -11.22
N PHE A 96 -5.70 8.60 -10.82
CA PHE A 96 -4.76 8.32 -9.74
C PHE A 96 -4.93 9.33 -8.61
N ILE A 97 -4.85 8.84 -7.38
CA ILE A 97 -4.92 9.66 -6.16
C ILE A 97 -3.79 9.22 -5.25
N LEU A 98 -2.91 10.16 -4.85
CA LEU A 98 -1.96 9.95 -3.78
C LEU A 98 -2.52 10.52 -2.48
N ARG A 99 -2.58 9.69 -1.43
CA ARG A 99 -2.98 10.06 -0.07
C ARG A 99 -1.81 9.99 0.89
N GLU A 100 -1.76 10.95 1.78
CA GLU A 100 -0.72 11.08 2.79
C GLU A 100 -0.84 9.97 3.84
N PHE A 101 0.26 9.22 4.04
CA PHE A 101 0.40 8.24 5.10
C PHE A 101 1.79 8.39 5.73
N PRO A 102 2.05 9.51 6.47
CA PRO A 102 3.36 9.77 7.01
C PRO A 102 3.76 8.72 8.03
N LEU A 103 4.96 8.16 7.87
CA LEU A 103 5.54 7.19 8.81
C LEU A 103 6.28 7.88 9.96
N ASP A 104 6.63 9.15 9.77
CA ASP A 104 7.33 9.98 10.76
C ASP A 104 7.05 11.49 10.55
N GLU A 105 7.56 12.32 11.44
CA GLU A 105 7.37 13.78 11.41
C GLU A 105 7.99 14.42 10.16
N ARG A 106 9.08 13.88 9.62
CA ARG A 106 9.72 14.38 8.39
C ARG A 106 8.81 14.18 7.18
N ALA A 107 8.16 13.01 7.11
CA ALA A 107 7.20 12.73 6.07
C ALA A 107 5.98 13.64 6.17
N ALA A 108 5.47 13.90 7.38
CA ALA A 108 4.38 14.84 7.62
C ALA A 108 4.76 16.25 7.17
N ALA A 109 5.94 16.75 7.58
CA ALA A 109 6.46 18.05 7.19
C ALA A 109 6.57 18.19 5.65
N ALA A 110 7.09 17.17 4.97
CA ALA A 110 7.23 17.18 3.51
C ALA A 110 5.85 17.25 2.82
N PHE A 111 4.84 16.52 3.31
CA PHE A 111 3.47 16.63 2.81
C PHE A 111 2.83 18.00 3.09
N MET A 112 3.04 18.56 4.28
CA MET A 112 2.57 19.93 4.60
C MET A 112 3.13 20.94 3.61
N LEU A 113 4.43 20.87 3.32
CA LEU A 113 5.10 21.76 2.36
C LEU A 113 4.57 21.56 0.95
N ALA A 114 4.38 20.31 0.49
CA ALA A 114 3.78 20.03 -0.80
C ALA A 114 2.35 20.59 -0.89
N ARG A 115 1.52 20.38 0.12
CA ARG A 115 0.15 20.94 0.20
C ARG A 115 0.12 22.46 0.18
N SER A 116 1.12 23.14 0.76
CA SER A 116 1.20 24.61 0.76
C SER A 116 1.42 25.21 -0.65
N LEU A 117 1.74 24.38 -1.63
CA LEU A 117 1.95 24.80 -3.03
C LEU A 117 0.69 24.68 -3.90
N GLY A 118 -0.44 24.27 -3.34
CA GLY A 118 -1.71 24.20 -4.08
C GLY A 118 -1.60 23.30 -5.33
N ASP A 119 -1.88 23.86 -6.51
CA ASP A 119 -1.87 23.14 -7.78
C ASP A 119 -0.51 22.52 -8.15
N LYS A 120 0.57 22.94 -7.48
CA LYS A 120 1.91 22.38 -7.68
C LYS A 120 2.23 21.23 -6.70
N ARG A 121 1.24 20.77 -5.90
CA ARG A 121 1.44 19.72 -4.89
C ARG A 121 2.07 18.47 -5.47
N ASP A 122 1.52 17.93 -6.56
CA ASP A 122 1.98 16.66 -7.13
C ASP A 122 3.39 16.77 -7.72
N ALA A 123 3.67 17.85 -8.41
CA ALA A 123 5.04 18.14 -8.87
C ALA A 123 6.04 18.29 -7.70
N ALA A 124 5.58 18.82 -6.57
CA ALA A 124 6.42 18.93 -5.38
C ALA A 124 6.65 17.54 -4.72
N ILE A 125 5.65 16.67 -4.72
CA ILE A 125 5.76 15.29 -4.25
C ILE A 125 6.77 14.53 -5.10
N ASP A 126 6.65 14.59 -6.43
CA ASP A 126 7.59 13.94 -7.36
C ASP A 126 9.03 14.44 -7.14
N PHE A 127 9.20 15.75 -7.02
CA PHE A 127 10.50 16.35 -6.74
C PHE A 127 11.08 15.85 -5.41
N LEU A 128 10.27 15.83 -4.34
CA LEU A 128 10.72 15.41 -3.02
C LEU A 128 11.03 13.91 -2.97
N PHE A 129 10.30 13.06 -3.70
CA PHE A 129 10.67 11.65 -3.87
C PHE A 129 11.96 11.49 -4.65
N ALA A 130 12.15 12.22 -5.74
CA ALA A 130 13.39 12.18 -6.51
C ALA A 130 14.61 12.63 -5.69
N GLN A 131 14.42 13.55 -4.75
CA GLN A 131 15.46 14.06 -3.86
C GLN A 131 15.48 13.40 -2.49
N GLN A 132 14.68 12.34 -2.25
CA GLN A 132 14.44 11.78 -0.92
C GLN A 132 15.74 11.53 -0.13
N ARG A 133 16.75 10.95 -0.76
CA ARG A 133 18.04 10.65 -0.09
C ARG A 133 18.77 11.90 0.38
N ASN A 134 18.58 13.02 -0.32
CA ASN A 134 19.27 14.27 -0.07
C ASN A 134 18.65 15.09 1.05
N TRP A 135 17.42 14.75 1.48
CA TRP A 135 16.76 15.47 2.56
C TRP A 135 16.26 14.57 3.70
N ALA A 136 15.71 13.37 3.39
CA ALA A 136 15.03 12.56 4.40
C ALA A 136 15.99 11.77 5.31
N PHE A 137 17.18 11.41 4.80
CA PHE A 137 18.14 10.51 5.48
C PHE A 137 19.49 11.19 5.77
N THR A 138 19.48 12.48 5.99
CA THR A 138 20.64 13.26 6.41
C THR A 138 20.70 13.40 7.94
N GLU A 139 21.82 13.89 8.48
CA GLU A 139 21.94 14.16 9.91
C GLU A 139 21.03 15.31 10.37
N THR A 140 20.72 16.26 9.47
CA THR A 140 19.83 17.42 9.72
C THR A 140 18.67 17.44 8.73
N PRO A 141 17.71 16.48 8.80
CA PRO A 141 16.71 16.27 7.76
C PRO A 141 15.77 17.46 7.56
N PHE A 142 15.40 18.21 8.61
CA PHE A 142 14.56 19.40 8.47
C PHE A 142 15.28 20.57 7.81
N GLU A 143 16.58 20.75 8.08
CA GLU A 143 17.41 21.74 7.40
C GLU A 143 17.61 21.36 5.93
N SER A 144 17.88 20.08 5.68
CA SER A 144 18.00 19.55 4.32
C SER A 144 16.70 19.67 3.53
N LEU A 145 15.56 19.41 4.16
CA LEU A 145 14.23 19.62 3.59
C LEU A 145 13.98 21.09 3.26
N ALA A 146 14.32 22.02 4.19
CA ALA A 146 14.22 23.47 3.95
C ALA A 146 15.05 23.88 2.74
N ASN A 147 16.24 23.33 2.57
CA ASN A 147 17.09 23.59 1.41
C ASN A 147 16.53 23.01 0.12
N ALA A 148 15.94 21.81 0.16
CA ALA A 148 15.32 21.18 -1.00
C ALA A 148 14.11 22.00 -1.50
N VAL A 149 13.20 22.40 -0.62
CA VAL A 149 11.98 23.12 -1.02
C VAL A 149 12.21 24.57 -1.48
N LYS A 150 13.39 25.14 -1.23
CA LYS A 150 13.78 26.43 -1.84
C LYS A 150 13.74 26.36 -3.36
N GLN A 151 14.06 25.20 -3.96
CA GLN A 151 13.99 24.98 -5.39
C GLN A 151 12.54 24.99 -5.91
N LEU A 152 11.58 24.76 -5.03
CA LEU A 152 10.15 24.85 -5.31
C LEU A 152 9.56 26.23 -5.02
N GLY A 153 10.41 27.20 -4.61
CA GLY A 153 10.01 28.56 -4.26
C GLY A 153 9.54 28.75 -2.83
N ILE A 154 9.73 27.77 -1.94
CA ILE A 154 9.42 27.90 -0.50
C ILE A 154 10.64 28.45 0.21
N GLY A 155 10.61 29.77 0.53
CA GLY A 155 11.62 30.41 1.37
C GLY A 155 11.47 30.07 2.84
N GLN A 156 12.46 30.46 3.66
CA GLN A 156 12.53 30.12 5.09
C GLN A 156 11.27 30.51 5.88
N ALA A 157 10.78 31.73 5.66
CA ALA A 157 9.58 32.22 6.36
C ALA A 157 8.34 31.36 6.06
N LYS A 158 8.12 30.98 4.79
CA LYS A 158 7.01 30.12 4.39
C LYS A 158 7.19 28.69 4.89
N PHE A 159 8.41 28.17 4.90
CA PHE A 159 8.74 26.87 5.50
C PHE A 159 8.33 26.83 6.97
N GLU A 160 8.78 27.80 7.78
CA GLU A 160 8.45 27.85 9.21
C GLU A 160 6.96 28.08 9.48
N GLU A 161 6.31 28.96 8.70
CA GLU A 161 4.86 29.18 8.77
C GLU A 161 4.10 27.87 8.49
N THR A 162 4.47 27.17 7.41
CA THR A 162 3.80 25.92 7.03
C THR A 162 3.93 24.86 8.10
N LEU A 163 5.11 24.67 8.70
CA LEU A 163 5.32 23.66 9.73
C LEU A 163 4.64 23.99 11.07
N LYS A 164 4.25 25.25 11.28
CA LYS A 164 3.44 25.67 12.44
C LYS A 164 1.93 25.52 12.23
N ASP A 165 1.49 25.15 11.03
CA ASP A 165 0.06 24.93 10.75
C ASP A 165 -0.40 23.59 11.33
N GLU A 166 -0.74 23.61 12.63
CA GLU A 166 -1.27 22.44 13.34
C GLU A 166 -2.57 21.89 12.73
N LYS A 167 -3.38 22.75 12.07
CA LYS A 167 -4.61 22.30 11.44
C LYS A 167 -4.30 21.42 10.23
N LEU A 168 -3.36 21.86 9.38
CA LEU A 168 -2.89 21.09 8.25
C LEU A 168 -2.22 19.79 8.70
N GLN A 169 -1.39 19.84 9.73
CA GLN A 169 -0.73 18.66 10.30
C GLN A 169 -1.76 17.63 10.78
N ARG A 170 -2.74 18.05 11.59
CA ARG A 170 -3.83 17.16 12.06
C ARG A 170 -4.62 16.57 10.90
N ALA A 171 -4.88 17.33 9.85
CA ALA A 171 -5.62 16.87 8.69
C ALA A 171 -4.84 15.79 7.90
N ILE A 172 -3.51 15.93 7.77
CA ILE A 172 -2.64 14.90 7.17
C ILE A 172 -2.70 13.60 7.96
N TYR A 173 -2.59 13.66 9.29
CA TYR A 173 -2.69 12.45 10.12
C TYR A 173 -4.10 11.85 10.08
N ALA A 174 -5.16 12.65 9.99
CA ALA A 174 -6.51 12.14 9.84
C ALA A 174 -6.73 11.38 8.53
N VAL A 175 -6.07 11.77 7.42
CA VAL A 175 -6.05 10.98 6.17
C VAL A 175 -5.38 9.63 6.41
N ALA A 176 -4.25 9.60 7.12
CA ALA A 176 -3.56 8.36 7.46
C ALA A 176 -4.40 7.44 8.36
N GLU A 177 -5.07 8.01 9.37
CA GLU A 177 -5.97 7.26 10.25
C GLU A 177 -7.14 6.63 9.48
N GLN A 178 -7.69 7.33 8.49
CA GLN A 178 -8.70 6.75 7.62
C GLN A 178 -8.13 5.62 6.76
N GLY A 179 -6.90 5.76 6.26
CA GLY A 179 -6.18 4.69 5.57
C GLY A 179 -6.00 3.46 6.48
N GLN A 180 -5.66 3.64 7.75
CA GLN A 180 -5.57 2.53 8.72
C GLN A 180 -6.89 1.78 8.88
N LYS A 181 -8.03 2.48 8.91
CA LYS A 181 -9.37 1.85 8.95
C LYS A 181 -9.65 1.03 7.69
N PHE A 182 -9.09 1.39 6.56
CA PHE A 182 -9.13 0.62 5.30
C PHE A 182 -8.09 -0.52 5.25
N GLY A 183 -7.32 -0.73 6.33
CA GLY A 183 -6.33 -1.80 6.40
C GLY A 183 -4.97 -1.43 5.81
N VAL A 184 -4.67 -0.12 5.66
CA VAL A 184 -3.32 0.35 5.34
C VAL A 184 -2.44 0.22 6.57
N ASN A 185 -1.36 -0.55 6.48
CA ASN A 185 -0.41 -0.80 7.58
C ASN A 185 1.06 -0.69 7.13
N ALA A 186 1.27 -0.40 5.85
CA ALA A 186 2.59 -0.20 5.24
C ALA A 186 2.46 0.74 4.04
N THR A 187 3.60 1.26 3.55
CA THR A 187 3.67 2.10 2.35
C THR A 187 4.70 1.57 1.35
N PRO A 188 4.46 1.70 0.05
CA PRO A 188 3.18 2.11 -0.52
C PRO A 188 2.11 1.02 -0.34
N THR A 189 0.85 1.44 -0.14
CA THR A 189 -0.31 0.56 -0.27
C THR A 189 -1.19 1.09 -1.38
N PHE A 190 -1.58 0.23 -2.31
CA PHE A 190 -2.44 0.58 -3.43
C PHE A 190 -3.82 -0.05 -3.27
N PHE A 191 -4.85 0.73 -3.60
CA PHE A 191 -6.19 0.21 -3.87
C PHE A 191 -6.50 0.41 -5.34
N ILE A 192 -6.90 -0.66 -6.03
CA ILE A 192 -7.27 -0.63 -7.44
C ILE A 192 -8.77 -0.96 -7.52
N ASN A 193 -9.59 -0.01 -7.97
CA ASN A 193 -11.05 -0.13 -7.96
C ASN A 193 -11.60 -0.61 -6.60
N GLY A 194 -11.01 -0.13 -5.50
CA GLY A 194 -11.42 -0.47 -4.13
C GLY A 194 -10.84 -1.76 -3.57
N VAL A 195 -10.13 -2.55 -4.35
CA VAL A 195 -9.45 -3.76 -3.89
C VAL A 195 -8.01 -3.44 -3.52
N LYS A 196 -7.60 -3.81 -2.30
CA LYS A 196 -6.20 -3.67 -1.86
C LYS A 196 -5.32 -4.57 -2.72
N PHE A 197 -4.35 -3.98 -3.38
CA PHE A 197 -3.45 -4.69 -4.27
C PHE A 197 -2.32 -5.35 -3.47
N ASP A 198 -2.23 -6.65 -3.56
CA ASP A 198 -1.29 -7.50 -2.80
C ASP A 198 -0.10 -7.96 -3.66
N GLY A 199 0.10 -7.31 -4.80
CA GLY A 199 1.14 -7.62 -5.76
C GLY A 199 2.28 -6.61 -5.76
N ARG A 200 3.25 -6.85 -6.64
CA ARG A 200 4.29 -5.88 -6.94
C ARG A 200 3.81 -4.93 -8.04
N MET A 201 3.81 -3.64 -7.75
CA MET A 201 3.56 -2.61 -8.74
C MET A 201 4.87 -2.31 -9.48
N ASP A 202 5.05 -2.86 -10.67
CA ASP A 202 6.20 -2.61 -11.54
C ASP A 202 5.76 -2.39 -12.99
N VAL A 203 6.66 -1.84 -13.81
CA VAL A 203 6.35 -1.46 -15.21
C VAL A 203 5.88 -2.66 -16.04
N ALA A 204 6.47 -3.83 -15.84
CA ALA A 204 6.13 -5.03 -16.60
C ALA A 204 4.73 -5.56 -16.25
N GLY A 205 4.29 -5.36 -15.00
CA GLY A 205 2.98 -5.78 -14.51
C GLY A 205 1.84 -4.81 -14.84
N LEU A 206 2.15 -3.52 -15.10
CA LEU A 206 1.13 -2.50 -15.33
C LEU A 206 0.07 -2.90 -16.37
N PRO A 207 0.42 -3.41 -17.57
CA PRO A 207 -0.58 -3.74 -18.58
C PRO A 207 -1.62 -4.74 -18.05
N LYS A 208 -1.15 -5.79 -17.38
CA LYS A 208 -2.04 -6.82 -16.82
C LYS A 208 -2.88 -6.28 -15.66
N ILE A 209 -2.28 -5.51 -14.78
CA ILE A 209 -2.98 -4.90 -13.63
C ILE A 209 -4.14 -4.01 -14.12
N ILE A 210 -3.89 -3.17 -15.11
CA ILE A 210 -4.89 -2.26 -15.66
C ILE A 210 -5.98 -3.04 -16.41
N GLU A 211 -5.60 -4.02 -17.25
CA GLU A 211 -6.57 -4.84 -17.98
C GLU A 211 -7.49 -5.62 -17.04
N ASP A 212 -6.94 -6.22 -15.99
CA ASP A 212 -7.73 -6.97 -15.00
C ASP A 212 -8.69 -6.03 -14.24
N ALA A 213 -8.25 -4.83 -13.89
CA ALA A 213 -9.07 -3.82 -13.24
C ALA A 213 -10.21 -3.30 -14.13
N GLU A 214 -9.97 -3.12 -15.43
CA GLU A 214 -11.00 -2.73 -16.40
C GLU A 214 -12.07 -3.81 -16.57
N LYS A 215 -11.69 -5.10 -16.53
CA LYS A 215 -12.64 -6.22 -16.61
C LYS A 215 -13.50 -6.34 -15.37
N GLY A 216 -12.93 -6.07 -14.19
CA GLY A 216 -13.64 -6.10 -12.92
C GLY A 216 -14.56 -4.89 -12.68
N ALA A 217 -14.44 -3.84 -13.50
CA ALA A 217 -15.28 -2.64 -13.43
C ALA A 217 -16.59 -2.74 -14.24
N LYS A 218 -16.75 -3.80 -15.04
CA LYS A 218 -17.96 -4.11 -15.84
C LYS A 218 -18.88 -5.05 -15.07
#